data_573c24e46b64914235fd888fa4658043
#
_entry.id   573c24e46b64914235fd888fa4658043
#
_cell.length_a   1.000
_cell.length_b   1.000
_cell.length_c   1.000
_cell.angle_alpha   90.00
_cell.angle_beta   90.00
_cell.angle_gamma   90.00
#
_symmetry.space_group_name_H-M   'P 1'
#
loop_
_entity.id
_entity.type
_entity.pdbx_description
1 polymer ?
#
loop_
_entity_poly.entity_id
_entity_poly.type
_entity_poly.pdbx_seq_one_letter_code
_entity_poly.pdbx_strand_id
1 'polypeptide(L)'
;GFPTAFTLMGLGMMFGFACDEAPEFMPAPLFYSHRLVEQQAKVRKAGKLKWLRPDAKSQVTLRYEDTTNRILGCDAVVLSTQHDEDVKHAHLVEAVRETILKPVLPKKWMESLKKNQIHINPTGKFVIGGPVGDCGLTGRKIIVDSYGGMARHGGGAFSGKDPSKVDRSAAYAARYVAKNVVAAGLADRCEVQVSYAIGVAEPTSISVTTFGTGKIGDDQIEKLIRAHFDLRPYG
;
A
#
# COMPACT_ATOMS: atom_id res chain seq x y z
N GLY A 1 1.23 -9.86 26.70
CA GLY A 1 2.66 -9.88 26.88
C GLY A 1 3.32 -9.39 25.61
N PHE A 2 4.29 -8.49 25.73
CA PHE A 2 5.09 -8.08 24.57
C PHE A 2 5.84 -9.30 24.05
N PRO A 3 5.85 -9.57 22.74
CA PRO A 3 6.68 -10.63 22.22
C PRO A 3 8.13 -10.31 22.51
N THR A 4 8.83 -11.28 23.04
CA THR A 4 10.25 -11.24 23.44
C THR A 4 11.23 -11.03 22.28
N ALA A 5 10.75 -10.62 21.12
CA ALA A 5 11.54 -10.47 19.88
C ALA A 5 12.29 -9.14 19.76
N PHE A 6 12.38 -8.35 20.81
CA PHE A 6 13.13 -7.07 20.75
C PHE A 6 14.66 -7.22 20.77
N THR A 7 15.18 -8.42 20.78
CA THR A 7 16.63 -8.65 20.89
C THR A 7 17.35 -8.78 19.54
N LEU A 8 16.69 -8.45 18.45
CA LEU A 8 17.24 -8.68 17.11
C LEU A 8 17.66 -7.39 16.40
N MET A 9 18.65 -6.74 16.94
CA MET A 9 19.50 -5.84 16.17
C MET A 9 20.36 -6.69 15.20
N GLY A 10 19.87 -6.98 14.01
CA GLY A 10 20.67 -7.64 12.98
C GLY A 10 19.92 -8.55 12.01
N LEU A 11 18.71 -8.99 12.36
CA LEU A 11 17.86 -9.76 11.43
C LEU A 11 16.48 -9.12 11.41
N GLY A 12 16.08 -8.65 10.25
CA GLY A 12 14.81 -7.98 10.09
C GLY A 12 13.63 -8.88 10.45
N MET A 13 12.62 -8.31 11.07
CA MET A 13 11.28 -8.87 11.06
C MET A 13 10.65 -8.47 9.72
N MET A 14 10.01 -9.42 9.05
CA MET A 14 9.29 -9.18 7.81
C MET A 14 7.81 -9.33 8.08
N PHE A 15 7.01 -8.51 7.39
CA PHE A 15 5.57 -8.46 7.56
C PHE A 15 4.88 -8.70 6.23
N GLY A 16 3.83 -9.52 6.26
CA GLY A 16 2.83 -9.62 5.21
C GLY A 16 1.48 -9.19 5.75
N PHE A 17 0.68 -8.54 4.92
CA PHE A 17 -0.64 -8.07 5.30
C PHE A 17 -1.64 -8.28 4.16
N ALA A 18 -2.88 -8.54 4.52
CA ALA A 18 -4.01 -8.55 3.61
C ALA A 18 -5.28 -8.09 4.32
N CYS A 19 -6.20 -7.48 3.58
CA CYS A 19 -7.52 -7.12 4.08
C CYS A 19 -8.56 -7.18 2.95
N ASP A 20 -9.81 -7.39 3.32
CA ASP A 20 -10.95 -7.47 2.40
C ASP A 20 -11.55 -6.09 2.10
N GLU A 21 -10.71 -5.13 1.71
CA GLU A 21 -11.14 -3.75 1.41
C GLU A 21 -11.10 -3.41 -0.09
N ALA A 22 -10.29 -4.12 -0.85
CA ALA A 22 -10.10 -3.90 -2.27
C ALA A 22 -9.87 -5.23 -3.02
N PRO A 23 -10.07 -5.28 -4.35
CA PRO A 23 -10.02 -6.51 -5.13
C PRO A 23 -8.75 -7.35 -4.98
N GLU A 24 -7.61 -6.71 -4.76
CA GLU A 24 -6.32 -7.39 -4.57
C GLU A 24 -6.02 -7.74 -3.11
N PHE A 25 -7.00 -7.62 -2.20
CA PHE A 25 -6.80 -7.76 -0.75
C PHE A 25 -5.76 -6.78 -0.19
N MET A 26 -5.72 -5.58 -0.74
CA MET A 26 -4.86 -4.48 -0.31
C MET A 26 -5.67 -3.43 0.45
N PRO A 27 -5.04 -2.65 1.34
CA PRO A 27 -5.69 -1.51 1.97
C PRO A 27 -6.26 -0.55 0.93
N ALA A 28 -7.53 -0.21 1.05
CA ALA A 28 -8.23 0.64 0.08
C ALA A 28 -7.56 2.02 -0.13
N PRO A 29 -7.05 2.73 0.90
CA PRO A 29 -6.37 4.01 0.68
C PRO A 29 -5.16 3.88 -0.24
N LEU A 30 -4.34 2.86 -0.05
CA LEU A 30 -3.18 2.59 -0.88
C LEU A 30 -3.59 2.14 -2.28
N PHE A 31 -4.55 1.21 -2.38
CA PHE A 31 -5.06 0.73 -3.65
C PHE A 31 -5.53 1.89 -4.54
N TYR A 32 -6.40 2.74 -4.03
CA TYR A 32 -6.93 3.86 -4.82
C TYR A 32 -5.88 4.92 -5.11
N SER A 33 -4.95 5.20 -4.20
CA SER A 33 -3.86 6.15 -4.49
C SER A 33 -2.95 5.63 -5.60
N HIS A 34 -2.60 4.35 -5.63
CA HIS A 34 -1.88 3.74 -6.75
C HIS A 34 -2.66 3.82 -8.08
N ARG A 35 -3.97 3.54 -8.06
CA ARG A 35 -4.82 3.63 -9.26
C ARG A 35 -4.91 5.05 -9.81
N LEU A 36 -4.85 6.08 -8.94
CA LEU A 36 -4.84 7.47 -9.39
C LEU A 36 -3.58 7.81 -10.20
N VAL A 37 -2.39 7.45 -9.73
CA VAL A 37 -1.14 7.70 -10.47
C VAL A 37 -1.00 6.79 -11.70
N GLU A 38 -1.52 5.59 -11.64
CA GLU A 38 -1.62 4.71 -12.82
C GLU A 38 -2.53 5.32 -13.90
N GLN A 39 -3.69 5.84 -13.52
CA GLN A 39 -4.61 6.50 -14.44
C GLN A 39 -4.00 7.79 -15.02
N GLN A 40 -3.26 8.56 -14.19
CA GLN A 40 -2.49 9.71 -14.66
C GLN A 40 -1.52 9.31 -15.78
N ALA A 41 -0.75 8.23 -15.57
CA ALA A 41 0.17 7.72 -16.55
C ALA A 41 -0.54 7.22 -17.85
N LYS A 42 -1.71 6.57 -17.71
CA LYS A 42 -2.53 6.13 -18.85
C LYS A 42 -3.03 7.33 -19.68
N VAL A 43 -3.58 8.35 -19.02
CA VAL A 43 -4.09 9.58 -19.67
C VAL A 43 -2.96 10.31 -20.39
N ARG A 44 -1.79 10.44 -19.77
CA ARG A 44 -0.60 11.05 -20.34
C ARG A 44 -0.10 10.28 -21.57
N LYS A 45 0.10 8.97 -21.44
CA LYS A 45 0.61 8.12 -22.54
C LYS A 45 -0.36 8.06 -23.73
N ALA A 46 -1.66 8.16 -23.45
CA ALA A 46 -2.69 8.23 -24.51
C ALA A 46 -2.79 9.61 -25.18
N GLY A 47 -2.02 10.61 -24.73
CA GLY A 47 -2.03 11.96 -25.28
C GLY A 47 -3.33 12.73 -25.06
N LYS A 48 -4.21 12.27 -24.16
CA LYS A 48 -5.50 12.94 -23.87
C LYS A 48 -5.32 14.34 -23.29
N LEU A 49 -4.31 14.50 -22.44
CA LEU A 49 -3.90 15.78 -21.87
C LEU A 49 -2.43 16.01 -22.26
N LYS A 50 -2.20 16.71 -23.37
CA LYS A 50 -0.87 16.89 -23.96
C LYS A 50 0.13 17.60 -23.05
N TRP A 51 -0.37 18.40 -22.13
CA TRP A 51 0.40 19.16 -21.15
C TRP A 51 0.76 18.36 -19.88
N LEU A 52 0.26 17.13 -19.74
CA LEU A 52 0.51 16.29 -18.56
C LEU A 52 1.92 15.68 -18.62
N ARG A 53 2.67 15.76 -17.51
CA ARG A 53 4.05 15.27 -17.39
C ARG A 53 4.15 14.09 -16.43
N PRO A 54 5.27 13.33 -16.41
CA PRO A 54 5.36 12.04 -15.73
C PRO A 54 5.23 12.08 -14.22
N ASP A 55 5.79 13.09 -13.54
CA ASP A 55 5.87 13.11 -12.08
C ASP A 55 4.49 13.36 -11.46
N ALA A 56 4.10 12.48 -10.56
CA ALA A 56 2.83 12.58 -9.86
C ALA A 56 2.89 11.92 -8.48
N LYS A 57 2.13 12.50 -7.55
CA LYS A 57 1.95 11.99 -6.19
C LYS A 57 0.46 12.00 -5.85
N SER A 58 -0.02 10.97 -5.18
CA SER A 58 -1.41 10.88 -4.75
C SER A 58 -1.53 10.41 -3.32
N GLN A 59 -2.64 10.79 -2.69
CA GLN A 59 -3.04 10.34 -1.37
C GLN A 59 -4.55 10.23 -1.32
N VAL A 60 -5.07 9.19 -0.68
CA VAL A 60 -6.48 9.00 -0.40
C VAL A 60 -6.65 8.80 1.10
N THR A 61 -7.51 9.60 1.72
CA THR A 61 -7.85 9.50 3.14
C THR A 61 -9.26 8.96 3.27
N LEU A 62 -9.39 7.81 3.91
CA LEU A 62 -10.68 7.18 4.17
C LEU A 62 -11.02 7.24 5.64
N ARG A 63 -12.31 7.35 5.94
CA ARG A 63 -12.85 7.27 7.28
C ARG A 63 -13.40 5.88 7.50
N TYR A 64 -13.02 5.30 8.63
CA TYR A 64 -13.43 3.97 9.06
C TYR A 64 -14.36 4.06 10.27
N GLU A 65 -15.18 3.06 10.44
CA GLU A 65 -15.95 2.83 11.64
C GLU A 65 -15.05 2.14 12.70
N ASP A 66 -14.99 2.71 13.90
CA ASP A 66 -14.05 2.28 14.93
C ASP A 66 -14.22 0.82 15.37
N THR A 67 -15.46 0.32 15.36
CA THR A 67 -15.76 -1.04 15.86
C THR A 67 -15.63 -2.13 14.80
N THR A 68 -16.03 -1.84 13.56
CA THR A 68 -16.09 -2.84 12.47
C THR A 68 -14.99 -2.68 11.45
N ASN A 69 -14.21 -1.61 11.52
CA ASN A 69 -13.23 -1.22 10.50
C ASN A 69 -13.82 -1.08 9.08
N ARG A 70 -15.13 -0.87 8.95
CA ARG A 70 -15.77 -0.64 7.65
C ARG A 70 -15.49 0.77 7.15
N ILE A 71 -15.29 0.89 5.84
CA ILE A 71 -15.11 2.19 5.19
C ILE A 71 -16.44 2.94 5.19
N LEU A 72 -16.49 4.06 5.89
CA LEU A 72 -17.65 4.97 5.96
C LEU A 72 -17.68 5.95 4.79
N GLY A 73 -16.50 6.36 4.30
CA GLY A 73 -16.40 7.32 3.20
C GLY A 73 -14.97 7.80 2.95
N CYS A 74 -14.85 8.68 1.97
CA CYS A 74 -13.59 9.34 1.63
C CYS A 74 -13.61 10.77 2.20
N ASP A 75 -12.58 11.12 2.97
CA ASP A 75 -12.47 12.43 3.63
C ASP A 75 -11.55 13.40 2.90
N ALA A 76 -10.58 12.89 2.16
CA ALA A 76 -9.73 13.74 1.32
C ALA A 76 -9.07 12.94 0.18
N VAL A 77 -8.86 13.63 -0.93
CA VAL A 77 -8.06 13.16 -2.05
C VAL A 77 -7.06 14.23 -2.43
N VAL A 78 -5.79 13.85 -2.50
CA VAL A 78 -4.72 14.71 -2.98
C VAL A 78 -4.13 14.11 -4.24
N LEU A 79 -3.97 14.91 -5.29
CA LEU A 79 -3.23 14.56 -6.48
C LEU A 79 -2.37 15.74 -6.92
N SER A 80 -1.06 15.58 -6.85
CA SER A 80 -0.12 16.52 -7.44
C SER A 80 0.47 15.91 -8.70
N THR A 81 0.39 16.63 -9.82
CA THR A 81 0.89 16.14 -11.10
C THR A 81 1.69 17.23 -11.82
N GLN A 82 2.84 16.84 -12.35
CA GLN A 82 3.68 17.69 -13.17
C GLN A 82 2.97 18.03 -14.49
N HIS A 83 3.13 19.27 -14.95
CA HIS A 83 2.47 19.78 -16.15
C HIS A 83 3.33 20.86 -16.85
N ASP A 84 2.98 21.20 -18.09
CA ASP A 84 3.59 22.31 -18.82
C ASP A 84 3.25 23.65 -18.18
N GLU A 85 4.13 24.63 -18.36
CA GLU A 85 4.03 25.94 -17.69
C GLU A 85 2.78 26.74 -18.11
N ASP A 86 2.34 26.59 -19.35
CA ASP A 86 1.26 27.38 -19.94
C ASP A 86 -0.14 26.99 -19.49
N VAL A 87 -0.26 25.91 -18.70
CA VAL A 87 -1.57 25.40 -18.26
C VAL A 87 -2.13 26.24 -17.12
N LYS A 88 -3.31 26.79 -17.35
CA LYS A 88 -4.05 27.49 -16.28
C LYS A 88 -4.51 26.51 -15.21
N HIS A 89 -4.26 26.83 -13.94
CA HIS A 89 -4.56 25.96 -12.79
C HIS A 89 -6.04 25.50 -12.75
N ALA A 90 -6.98 26.39 -13.03
CA ALA A 90 -8.40 26.03 -13.05
C ALA A 90 -8.72 24.96 -14.09
N HIS A 91 -8.12 25.06 -15.29
CA HIS A 91 -8.26 24.05 -16.34
C HIS A 91 -7.63 22.72 -15.95
N LEU A 92 -6.43 22.76 -15.34
CA LEU A 92 -5.75 21.58 -14.81
C LEU A 92 -6.61 20.86 -13.79
N VAL A 93 -7.15 21.57 -12.82
CA VAL A 93 -7.99 21.00 -11.74
C VAL A 93 -9.20 20.30 -12.32
N GLU A 94 -9.91 20.94 -13.25
CA GLU A 94 -11.12 20.34 -13.86
C GLU A 94 -10.76 19.13 -14.73
N ALA A 95 -9.74 19.22 -15.58
CA ALA A 95 -9.31 18.13 -16.44
C ALA A 95 -8.85 16.92 -15.63
N VAL A 96 -8.07 17.11 -14.57
CA VAL A 96 -7.62 16.02 -13.69
C VAL A 96 -8.81 15.39 -12.96
N ARG A 97 -9.74 16.18 -12.45
CA ARG A 97 -10.94 15.68 -11.79
C ARG A 97 -11.74 14.76 -12.72
N GLU A 98 -11.99 15.21 -13.96
CA GLU A 98 -12.80 14.47 -14.91
C GLU A 98 -12.11 13.22 -15.47
N THR A 99 -10.81 13.31 -15.79
CA THR A 99 -10.10 12.25 -16.51
C THR A 99 -9.33 11.29 -15.62
N ILE A 100 -9.04 11.67 -14.39
CA ILE A 100 -8.23 10.88 -13.47
C ILE A 100 -9.02 10.48 -12.23
N LEU A 101 -9.60 11.42 -11.48
CA LEU A 101 -10.27 11.10 -10.22
C LEU A 101 -11.58 10.33 -10.45
N LYS A 102 -12.49 10.86 -11.27
CA LYS A 102 -13.82 10.25 -11.51
C LYS A 102 -13.76 8.82 -12.06
N PRO A 103 -12.85 8.47 -13.01
CA PRO A 103 -12.76 7.10 -13.50
C PRO A 103 -12.20 6.08 -12.50
N VAL A 104 -11.50 6.55 -11.46
CA VAL A 104 -10.81 5.68 -10.49
C VAL A 104 -11.59 5.54 -9.20
N LEU A 105 -12.09 6.65 -8.66
CA LEU A 105 -12.73 6.64 -7.36
C LEU A 105 -14.19 6.19 -7.45
N PRO A 106 -14.70 5.44 -6.46
CA PRO A 106 -16.12 5.09 -6.41
C PRO A 106 -17.02 6.32 -6.52
N LYS A 107 -18.06 6.22 -7.35
CA LYS A 107 -19.00 7.31 -7.61
C LYS A 107 -19.55 7.91 -6.31
N LYS A 108 -19.93 7.06 -5.34
CA LYS A 108 -20.40 7.46 -4.01
C LYS A 108 -19.41 8.36 -3.27
N TRP A 109 -18.11 8.10 -3.39
CA TRP A 109 -17.09 8.94 -2.76
C TRP A 109 -16.97 10.28 -3.48
N MET A 110 -16.94 10.27 -4.81
CA MET A 110 -16.88 11.52 -5.59
C MET A 110 -18.07 12.46 -5.37
N GLU A 111 -19.26 11.89 -5.14
CA GLU A 111 -20.48 12.65 -4.84
C GLU A 111 -20.49 13.21 -3.42
N SER A 112 -19.89 12.53 -2.46
CA SER A 112 -19.82 12.95 -1.05
C SER A 112 -18.69 13.94 -0.74
N LEU A 113 -17.61 13.95 -1.55
CA LEU A 113 -16.45 14.82 -1.35
C LEU A 113 -16.82 16.28 -1.65
N LYS A 114 -16.61 17.15 -0.69
CA LYS A 114 -16.72 18.60 -0.85
C LYS A 114 -15.53 19.15 -1.65
N LYS A 115 -15.68 20.33 -2.24
CA LYS A 115 -14.63 20.98 -3.02
C LYS A 115 -13.32 21.18 -2.24
N ASN A 116 -13.41 21.49 -0.96
CA ASN A 116 -12.26 21.66 -0.05
C ASN A 116 -11.64 20.35 0.46
N GLN A 117 -12.13 19.20 0.03
CA GLN A 117 -11.59 17.87 0.32
C GLN A 117 -10.86 17.26 -0.89
N ILE A 118 -10.90 17.94 -2.04
CA ILE A 118 -10.20 17.52 -3.26
C ILE A 118 -9.07 18.52 -3.52
N HIS A 119 -7.83 18.07 -3.37
CA HIS A 119 -6.63 18.88 -3.49
C HIS A 119 -5.84 18.46 -4.74
N ILE A 120 -5.98 19.25 -5.80
CA ILE A 120 -5.23 19.03 -7.06
C ILE A 120 -4.22 20.16 -7.21
N ASN A 121 -2.93 19.82 -7.23
CA ASN A 121 -1.80 20.77 -7.24
C ASN A 121 -2.03 21.94 -6.25
N PRO A 122 -2.23 21.68 -4.95
CA PRO A 122 -2.64 22.70 -3.99
C PRO A 122 -1.59 23.79 -3.80
N THR A 123 -0.33 23.53 -4.13
CA THR A 123 0.76 24.51 -4.10
C THR A 123 0.86 25.36 -5.38
N GLY A 124 -0.03 25.14 -6.35
CA GLY A 124 -0.05 25.85 -7.63
C GLY A 124 0.71 25.13 -8.74
N LYS A 125 1.74 25.78 -9.32
CA LYS A 125 2.52 25.21 -10.43
C LYS A 125 3.42 24.06 -9.99
N PHE A 126 3.41 22.99 -10.80
CA PHE A 126 4.34 21.87 -10.69
C PHE A 126 4.95 21.58 -12.07
N VAL A 127 5.87 22.43 -12.49
CA VAL A 127 6.51 22.39 -13.83
C VAL A 127 7.81 21.60 -13.78
N ILE A 128 8.64 21.81 -12.75
CA ILE A 128 9.90 21.08 -12.55
C ILE A 128 9.60 19.83 -11.73
N GLY A 129 9.92 18.66 -12.28
CA GLY A 129 9.69 17.38 -11.63
C GLY A 129 10.71 16.32 -12.05
N GLY A 130 10.54 15.09 -11.55
CA GLY A 130 11.48 14.02 -11.74
C GLY A 130 12.83 14.28 -11.08
N PRO A 131 13.94 13.69 -11.56
CA PRO A 131 15.27 13.80 -10.93
C PRO A 131 15.80 15.24 -10.82
N VAL A 132 15.33 16.15 -11.68
CA VAL A 132 15.73 17.57 -11.65
C VAL A 132 15.05 18.29 -10.47
N GLY A 133 13.81 17.92 -10.16
CA GLY A 133 13.07 18.52 -9.03
C GLY A 133 13.41 17.88 -7.70
N ASP A 134 13.44 16.54 -7.67
CA ASP A 134 13.72 15.76 -6.46
C ASP A 134 14.33 14.41 -6.85
N CYS A 135 15.59 14.21 -6.53
CA CYS A 135 16.32 12.99 -6.84
C CYS A 135 15.93 11.89 -5.85
N GLY A 136 15.25 10.86 -6.35
CA GLY A 136 14.89 9.68 -5.57
C GLY A 136 16.02 8.65 -5.46
N LEU A 137 16.01 7.91 -4.36
CA LEU A 137 16.86 6.73 -4.16
C LEU A 137 15.98 5.49 -3.99
N THR A 138 16.46 4.35 -4.48
CA THR A 138 15.76 3.08 -4.26
C THR A 138 15.67 2.75 -2.77
N GLY A 139 14.57 2.15 -2.34
CA GLY A 139 14.35 1.79 -0.94
C GLY A 139 13.99 2.93 0.00
N ARG A 140 13.71 4.14 -0.51
CA ARG A 140 13.25 5.28 0.31
C ARG A 140 11.74 5.52 0.26
N LYS A 141 10.98 4.61 -0.34
CA LYS A 141 9.51 4.63 -0.39
C LYS A 141 8.92 3.30 0.05
N ILE A 142 9.55 2.66 1.06
CA ILE A 142 9.21 1.30 1.51
C ILE A 142 7.77 1.16 2.01
N ILE A 143 7.19 2.20 2.55
CA ILE A 143 5.80 2.20 3.00
C ILE A 143 4.83 2.27 1.81
N VAL A 144 5.14 3.07 0.79
CA VAL A 144 4.39 3.10 -0.48
C VAL A 144 4.52 1.77 -1.22
N ASP A 145 5.70 1.15 -1.18
CA ASP A 145 5.99 -0.14 -1.83
C ASP A 145 5.31 -1.33 -1.12
N SER A 146 4.73 -1.13 0.05
CA SER A 146 4.08 -2.17 0.86
C SER A 146 2.59 -1.86 1.10
N TYR A 147 2.22 -1.32 2.25
CA TYR A 147 0.82 -1.21 2.67
C TYR A 147 0.36 0.21 3.00
N GLY A 148 1.14 1.24 2.66
CA GLY A 148 0.76 2.64 2.85
C GLY A 148 0.63 3.07 4.33
N GLY A 149 1.21 2.32 5.26
CA GLY A 149 1.12 2.56 6.70
C GLY A 149 -0.03 1.83 7.41
N MET A 150 -0.86 1.06 6.69
CA MET A 150 -1.93 0.26 7.30
C MET A 150 -1.41 -0.94 8.09
N ALA A 151 -0.25 -1.47 7.71
CA ALA A 151 0.42 -2.59 8.36
C ALA A 151 1.84 -2.20 8.75
N ARG A 152 2.45 -3.01 9.62
CA ARG A 152 3.84 -2.87 10.02
C ARG A 152 4.80 -3.14 8.86
N HIS A 153 6.02 -2.65 8.99
CA HIS A 153 7.09 -2.88 8.03
C HIS A 153 8.39 -3.19 8.75
N GLY A 154 9.16 -4.15 8.24
CA GLY A 154 10.44 -4.56 8.82
C GLY A 154 11.62 -3.64 8.53
N GLY A 155 11.44 -2.63 7.67
CA GLY A 155 12.47 -1.64 7.31
C GLY A 155 13.31 -2.00 6.07
N GLY A 156 13.24 -3.24 5.59
CA GLY A 156 13.98 -3.69 4.40
C GLY A 156 13.34 -3.22 3.09
N ALA A 157 14.14 -2.64 2.19
CA ALA A 157 13.70 -2.32 0.84
C ALA A 157 13.56 -3.58 -0.01
N PHE A 158 12.64 -3.56 -0.99
CA PHE A 158 12.43 -4.69 -1.91
C PHE A 158 13.23 -4.52 -3.20
N SER A 159 13.21 -3.33 -3.79
CA SER A 159 13.87 -3.06 -5.06
C SER A 159 15.39 -3.24 -4.97
N GLY A 160 15.99 -3.78 -6.04
CA GLY A 160 17.43 -4.07 -6.12
C GLY A 160 17.87 -5.33 -5.39
N LYS A 161 16.94 -6.09 -4.78
CA LYS A 161 17.23 -7.36 -4.09
C LYS A 161 16.75 -8.56 -4.90
N ASP A 162 17.54 -9.60 -4.97
CA ASP A 162 17.16 -10.91 -5.52
C ASP A 162 16.46 -11.78 -4.46
N PRO A 163 15.88 -12.94 -4.83
CA PRO A 163 15.16 -13.81 -3.89
C PRO A 163 16.00 -14.34 -2.72
N SER A 164 17.32 -14.31 -2.78
CA SER A 164 18.18 -14.73 -1.66
C SER A 164 18.15 -13.74 -0.49
N LYS A 165 17.62 -12.54 -0.69
CA LYS A 165 17.53 -11.50 0.33
C LYS A 165 16.23 -11.66 1.11
N VAL A 166 16.34 -12.06 2.36
CA VAL A 166 15.21 -12.35 3.26
C VAL A 166 14.26 -11.18 3.44
N ASP A 167 14.74 -9.94 3.44
CA ASP A 167 13.88 -8.74 3.51
C ASP A 167 12.80 -8.73 2.43
N ARG A 168 13.13 -9.20 1.24
CA ARG A 168 12.19 -9.27 0.12
C ARG A 168 11.45 -10.60 0.09
N SER A 169 12.16 -11.73 0.06
CA SER A 169 11.55 -13.05 -0.11
C SER A 169 10.57 -13.38 1.02
N ALA A 170 10.96 -13.14 2.27
CA ALA A 170 10.08 -13.43 3.39
C ALA A 170 8.91 -12.44 3.52
N ALA A 171 9.09 -11.16 3.15
CA ALA A 171 7.97 -10.22 3.07
C ALA A 171 6.95 -10.63 2.02
N TYR A 172 7.40 -11.13 0.86
CA TYR A 172 6.51 -11.62 -0.20
C TYR A 172 5.81 -12.93 0.20
N ALA A 173 6.54 -13.85 0.83
CA ALA A 173 5.95 -15.07 1.37
C ALA A 173 4.91 -14.77 2.45
N ALA A 174 5.21 -13.89 3.41
CA ALA A 174 4.27 -13.46 4.43
C ALA A 174 3.03 -12.77 3.83
N ARG A 175 3.21 -11.96 2.78
CA ARG A 175 2.07 -11.40 2.01
C ARG A 175 1.23 -12.49 1.36
N TYR A 176 1.86 -13.48 0.73
CA TYR A 176 1.18 -14.61 0.12
C TYR A 176 0.34 -15.36 1.14
N VAL A 177 0.90 -15.64 2.31
CA VAL A 177 0.21 -16.30 3.42
C VAL A 177 -0.97 -15.47 3.91
N ALA A 178 -0.76 -14.20 4.25
CA ALA A 178 -1.82 -13.30 4.72
C ALA A 178 -2.98 -13.21 3.73
N LYS A 179 -2.66 -13.12 2.43
CA LYS A 179 -3.66 -13.10 1.36
C LYS A 179 -4.48 -14.38 1.31
N ASN A 180 -3.87 -15.55 1.48
CA ASN A 180 -4.58 -16.82 1.53
C ASN A 180 -5.48 -16.94 2.76
N VAL A 181 -5.05 -16.46 3.93
CA VAL A 181 -5.88 -16.44 5.15
C VAL A 181 -7.14 -15.61 4.93
N VAL A 182 -7.02 -14.41 4.36
CA VAL A 182 -8.18 -13.55 4.08
C VAL A 182 -9.05 -14.13 2.97
N ALA A 183 -8.46 -14.63 1.89
CA ALA A 183 -9.19 -15.25 0.77
C ALA A 183 -9.96 -16.52 1.19
N ALA A 184 -9.43 -17.28 2.15
CA ALA A 184 -10.12 -18.42 2.75
C ALA A 184 -11.27 -17.99 3.68
N GLY A 185 -11.44 -16.70 3.92
CA GLY A 185 -12.47 -16.15 4.80
C GLY A 185 -12.23 -16.44 6.28
N LEU A 186 -11.00 -16.71 6.69
CA LEU A 186 -10.65 -16.96 8.10
C LEU A 186 -10.56 -15.66 8.91
N ALA A 187 -10.32 -14.53 8.24
CA ALA A 187 -10.31 -13.20 8.82
C ALA A 187 -10.56 -12.15 7.72
N ASP A 188 -11.09 -10.98 8.08
CA ASP A 188 -11.23 -9.85 7.15
C ASP A 188 -9.92 -9.06 7.02
N ARG A 189 -9.05 -9.15 8.03
CA ARG A 189 -7.70 -8.58 8.07
C ARG A 189 -6.73 -9.58 8.66
N CYS A 190 -5.55 -9.70 8.08
CA CYS A 190 -4.50 -10.58 8.58
C CYS A 190 -3.13 -9.93 8.37
N GLU A 191 -2.38 -9.78 9.46
CA GLU A 191 -0.96 -9.46 9.45
C GLU A 191 -0.18 -10.69 9.90
N VAL A 192 0.82 -11.08 9.12
CA VAL A 192 1.75 -12.17 9.43
C VAL A 192 3.13 -11.59 9.61
N GLN A 193 3.70 -11.76 10.78
CA GLN A 193 5.08 -11.41 11.09
C GLN A 193 5.93 -12.67 11.07
N VAL A 194 7.08 -12.61 10.38
CA VAL A 194 8.06 -13.69 10.37
C VAL A 194 9.44 -13.17 10.75
N SER A 195 10.24 -13.98 11.43
CA SER A 195 11.64 -13.67 11.71
C SER A 195 12.53 -14.89 11.49
N TYR A 196 13.80 -14.65 11.15
CA TYR A 196 14.78 -15.70 10.88
C TYR A 196 16.09 -15.39 11.61
N ALA A 197 16.84 -16.43 11.91
CA ALA A 197 18.24 -16.33 12.35
C ALA A 197 19.18 -16.65 11.19
N ILE A 198 20.28 -15.91 11.06
CA ILE A 198 21.30 -16.20 10.03
C ILE A 198 21.82 -17.63 10.19
N GLY A 199 21.84 -18.38 9.09
CA GLY A 199 22.26 -19.77 9.06
C GLY A 199 21.23 -20.79 9.53
N VAL A 200 20.01 -20.34 9.90
CA VAL A 200 18.89 -21.23 10.26
C VAL A 200 17.78 -21.07 9.24
N ALA A 201 17.42 -22.16 8.57
CA ALA A 201 16.42 -22.14 7.52
C ALA A 201 14.98 -21.96 8.07
N GLU A 202 14.67 -22.56 9.21
CA GLU A 202 13.37 -22.45 9.83
C GLU A 202 13.12 -21.04 10.40
N PRO A 203 11.92 -20.46 10.22
CA PRO A 203 11.54 -19.23 10.91
C PRO A 203 11.70 -19.37 12.42
N THR A 204 12.41 -18.45 13.05
CA THR A 204 12.53 -18.42 14.51
C THR A 204 11.24 -18.00 15.21
N SER A 205 10.40 -17.25 14.49
CA SER A 205 9.07 -16.84 14.97
C SER A 205 8.12 -16.61 13.80
N ILE A 206 6.89 -17.03 14.00
CA ILE A 206 5.73 -16.65 13.18
C ILE A 206 4.68 -16.10 14.16
N SER A 207 4.13 -14.95 13.87
CA SER A 207 3.06 -14.35 14.65
C SER A 207 1.97 -13.85 13.73
N VAL A 208 0.72 -14.06 14.14
CA VAL A 208 -0.47 -13.66 13.38
C VAL A 208 -1.26 -12.66 14.20
N THR A 209 -1.81 -11.66 13.53
CA THR A 209 -2.74 -10.71 14.12
C THR A 209 -3.90 -10.49 13.15
N THR A 210 -5.11 -10.84 13.58
CA THR A 210 -6.33 -10.64 12.76
C THR A 210 -7.10 -9.37 13.16
N PHE A 211 -6.59 -8.57 14.09
CA PHE A 211 -7.21 -7.32 14.55
C PHE A 211 -8.65 -7.49 15.05
N GLY A 212 -8.95 -8.65 15.64
CA GLY A 212 -10.29 -9.00 16.10
C GLY A 212 -11.27 -9.42 15.02
N THR A 213 -10.83 -9.58 13.78
CA THR A 213 -11.69 -10.03 12.65
C THR A 213 -11.61 -11.53 12.39
N GLY A 214 -10.78 -12.26 13.14
CA GLY A 214 -10.59 -13.71 13.00
C GLY A 214 -11.87 -14.50 13.34
N LYS A 215 -12.21 -15.45 12.51
CA LYS A 215 -13.30 -16.42 12.78
C LYS A 215 -12.87 -17.58 13.66
N ILE A 216 -11.56 -17.75 13.78
CA ILE A 216 -10.88 -18.67 14.71
C ILE A 216 -9.75 -17.89 15.41
N GLY A 217 -9.18 -18.43 16.48
CA GLY A 217 -8.09 -17.77 17.19
C GLY A 217 -6.83 -17.59 16.36
N ASP A 218 -6.08 -16.52 16.60
CA ASP A 218 -4.83 -16.20 15.91
C ASP A 218 -3.81 -17.33 16.05
N ASP A 219 -3.77 -18.01 17.20
CA ASP A 219 -2.95 -19.20 17.45
C ASP A 219 -3.33 -20.41 16.59
N GLN A 220 -4.61 -20.55 16.28
CA GLN A 220 -5.09 -21.60 15.37
C GLN A 220 -4.70 -21.28 13.93
N ILE A 221 -4.80 -20.03 13.52
CA ILE A 221 -4.34 -19.58 12.19
C ILE A 221 -2.82 -19.79 12.08
N GLU A 222 -2.04 -19.50 13.10
CA GLU A 222 -0.58 -19.75 13.09
C GLU A 222 -0.28 -21.25 12.88
N LYS A 223 -1.00 -22.14 13.54
CA LYS A 223 -0.83 -23.59 13.36
C LYS A 223 -1.17 -24.03 11.93
N LEU A 224 -2.22 -23.47 11.33
CA LEU A 224 -2.57 -23.72 9.93
C LEU A 224 -1.47 -23.22 8.98
N ILE A 225 -0.91 -22.04 9.24
CA ILE A 225 0.21 -21.50 8.44
C ILE A 225 1.39 -22.47 8.48
N ARG A 226 1.80 -22.93 9.66
CA ARG A 226 2.92 -23.89 9.80
C ARG A 226 2.64 -25.22 9.12
N ALA A 227 1.38 -25.65 9.04
CA ALA A 227 1.01 -26.92 8.44
C ALA A 227 0.93 -26.86 6.90
N HIS A 228 0.63 -25.68 6.32
CA HIS A 228 0.31 -25.56 4.90
C HIS A 228 1.31 -24.74 4.08
N PHE A 229 2.23 -23.99 4.73
CA PHE A 229 3.19 -23.14 4.02
C PHE A 229 4.61 -23.46 4.46
N ASP A 230 5.45 -23.74 3.50
CA ASP A 230 6.90 -23.84 3.73
C ASP A 230 7.51 -22.45 3.67
N LEU A 231 7.85 -21.90 4.84
CA LEU A 231 8.45 -20.58 4.97
C LEU A 231 9.98 -20.61 5.07
N ARG A 232 10.60 -21.74 4.76
CA ARG A 232 12.06 -21.83 4.61
C ARG A 232 12.50 -21.14 3.32
N PRO A 233 13.76 -20.64 3.24
CA PRO A 233 14.24 -19.93 2.06
C PRO A 233 14.16 -20.70 0.75
N TYR A 234 14.11 -22.04 0.80
CA TYR A 234 14.00 -22.91 -0.36
C TYR A 234 12.53 -23.23 -0.73
N GLY A 235 11.59 -23.03 0.18
CA GLY A 235 10.15 -23.21 -0.06
C GLY A 235 9.56 -22.01 -0.77
#